data_ed7888a48d5c5a729c56db5d04806446
#
_entry.id   ed7888a48d5c5a729c56db5d04806446
#
_cell.length_a   1.000
_cell.length_b   1.000
_cell.length_c   1.000
_cell.angle_alpha   90.00
_cell.angle_beta   90.00
_cell.angle_gamma   90.00
#
_symmetry.space_group_name_H-M   'P 1'
#
loop_
_entity.id
_entity.type
_entity.pdbx_description
1 polymer ?
#
loop_
_entity_poly.entity_id
_entity_poly.type
_entity_poly.pdbx_seq_one_letter_code
_entity_poly.pdbx_strand_id
1 'polypeptide(L)'
;MHIHLMLYSFYIDKRYTMIKIRKMLLLLGVLGCYLAAGAQDFIVPQTNINTKGYPHVLPDNSVEFSIRSNEDLSQMKVSLDPACRFEKQADGTWLAHTKPLVPGFHYYWFTLGGMDLSDPASKSYFGCGRMTSAIDIPEEGCSFYDVKDVPHGRVSIVTYFSKVRKAYATMYVYTPASYSTGSKRYPVLYLQHGGGEDESGWTLQGKTNHILDNLIAEGKAKEMIVVMSNGNITVPGAGFGYSIQGMKGFEEELTEVIIPYVDQSFRTLPDPQHRALSGLSMGGGQSFFVGLQHTELFSYIGVFSTGVFGGIRETKAFDAEAAMPGLLSQHEKYNKALKLFYISVGTDDPRLSHTQEAVASMRQSGLAVTFNTFPGDHEWQVWRKSLHDFAQKLF
;
A
#
# COMPACT_ATOMS: atom_id res chain seq x y z
N MET A 1 65.13 -38.71 44.33
CA MET A 1 64.39 -37.40 44.22
C MET A 1 63.96 -37.01 42.80
N HIS A 2 64.44 -37.65 41.73
CA HIS A 2 64.05 -37.30 40.34
C HIS A 2 62.84 -38.03 39.83
N ILE A 3 62.37 -39.13 40.33
CA ILE A 3 61.28 -39.92 39.85
C ILE A 3 59.91 -39.33 40.33
N HIS A 4 59.85 -38.70 41.49
CA HIS A 4 58.63 -38.08 42.02
C HIS A 4 58.21 -36.77 41.32
N LEU A 5 59.14 -36.01 40.79
CA LEU A 5 58.88 -34.79 40.03
C LEU A 5 58.32 -35.07 38.62
N MET A 6 58.78 -36.17 38.00
CA MET A 6 58.26 -36.57 36.69
C MET A 6 56.80 -37.05 36.74
N LEU A 7 56.39 -37.78 37.77
CA LEU A 7 55.03 -38.24 37.95
C LEU A 7 54.04 -37.09 38.28
N TYR A 8 54.51 -36.07 38.99
CA TYR A 8 53.70 -34.89 39.33
C TYR A 8 53.50 -34.01 38.12
N SER A 9 54.46 -33.84 37.23
CA SER A 9 54.35 -33.11 35.98
C SER A 9 53.37 -33.77 35.00
N PHE A 10 53.41 -35.12 34.90
CA PHE A 10 52.46 -35.86 34.03
C PHE A 10 51.01 -35.84 34.54
N TYR A 11 50.81 -35.73 35.87
CA TYR A 11 49.48 -35.69 36.47
C TYR A 11 48.86 -34.31 36.37
N ILE A 12 49.59 -33.22 36.39
CA ILE A 12 49.16 -31.85 36.20
C ILE A 12 48.81 -31.64 34.75
N ASP A 13 49.53 -32.15 33.79
CA ASP A 13 49.29 -32.00 32.37
C ASP A 13 47.99 -32.71 31.90
N LYS A 14 47.76 -33.93 32.45
CA LYS A 14 46.43 -34.61 32.18
C LYS A 14 45.23 -33.89 32.78
N ARG A 15 45.38 -33.28 33.98
CA ARG A 15 44.27 -32.47 34.55
C ARG A 15 44.00 -31.20 33.76
N TYR A 16 45.05 -30.53 33.30
CA TYR A 16 44.93 -29.33 32.47
C TYR A 16 44.32 -29.65 31.11
N THR A 17 44.66 -30.74 30.49
CA THR A 17 44.10 -31.20 29.22
C THR A 17 42.64 -31.61 29.38
N MET A 18 42.27 -32.32 30.45
CA MET A 18 40.86 -32.67 30.73
C MET A 18 39.99 -31.46 31.06
N ILE A 19 40.52 -30.44 31.73
CA ILE A 19 39.81 -29.20 32.02
C ILE A 19 39.60 -28.40 30.74
N LYS A 20 40.60 -28.35 29.84
CA LYS A 20 40.44 -27.73 28.50
C LYS A 20 39.41 -28.46 27.64
N ILE A 21 39.41 -29.78 27.60
CA ILE A 21 38.43 -30.59 26.86
C ILE A 21 37.02 -30.42 27.46
N ARG A 22 36.85 -30.39 28.78
CA ARG A 22 35.55 -30.13 29.41
C ARG A 22 35.04 -28.71 29.13
N LYS A 23 35.93 -27.69 29.16
CA LYS A 23 35.53 -26.31 28.77
C LYS A 23 35.19 -26.20 27.30
N MET A 24 35.88 -26.90 26.41
CA MET A 24 35.61 -26.95 24.99
C MET A 24 34.29 -27.69 24.68
N LEU A 25 34.02 -28.80 25.39
CA LEU A 25 32.72 -29.51 25.27
C LEU A 25 31.56 -28.71 25.87
N LEU A 26 31.78 -27.93 26.95
CA LEU A 26 30.77 -26.99 27.46
C LEU A 26 30.52 -25.81 26.50
N LEU A 27 31.58 -25.27 25.87
CA LEU A 27 31.44 -24.23 24.85
C LEU A 27 30.73 -24.76 23.59
N LEU A 28 31.04 -25.99 23.15
CA LEU A 28 30.34 -26.63 22.02
C LEU A 28 28.89 -26.98 22.37
N GLY A 29 28.60 -27.37 23.60
CA GLY A 29 27.23 -27.60 24.08
C GLY A 29 26.42 -26.30 24.16
N VAL A 30 27.02 -25.17 24.59
CA VAL A 30 26.41 -23.85 24.63
C VAL A 30 26.24 -23.28 23.21
N LEU A 31 27.24 -23.48 22.32
CA LEU A 31 27.09 -23.10 20.89
C LEU A 31 26.03 -23.96 20.18
N GLY A 32 25.92 -25.25 20.51
CA GLY A 32 24.86 -26.13 20.00
C GLY A 32 23.47 -25.74 20.49
N CYS A 33 23.34 -25.23 21.71
CA CYS A 33 22.06 -24.67 22.22
C CYS A 33 21.71 -23.29 21.62
N TYR A 34 22.71 -22.50 21.21
CA TYR A 34 22.44 -21.24 20.49
C TYR A 34 22.12 -21.45 19.02
N LEU A 35 22.51 -22.58 18.41
CA LEU A 35 22.14 -22.94 17.03
C LEU A 35 20.80 -23.68 16.96
N ALA A 36 20.19 -24.03 18.08
CA ALA A 36 18.84 -24.57 18.21
C ALA A 36 17.80 -23.52 18.70
N ALA A 37 18.10 -22.22 18.61
CA ALA A 37 17.06 -21.23 18.46
C ALA A 37 16.50 -21.49 17.06
N GLY A 38 15.49 -22.37 16.97
CA GLY A 38 14.85 -22.76 15.72
C GLY A 38 14.54 -21.53 14.92
N ALA A 39 14.98 -21.51 13.67
CA ALA A 39 14.49 -20.55 12.70
C ALA A 39 12.96 -20.62 12.82
N GLN A 40 12.33 -19.51 13.08
CA GLN A 40 10.88 -19.44 13.18
C GLN A 40 10.37 -19.81 11.78
N ASP A 41 9.76 -20.99 11.65
CA ASP A 41 9.29 -21.51 10.34
C ASP A 41 8.09 -20.74 9.79
N PHE A 42 7.86 -19.50 10.27
CA PHE A 42 6.78 -18.62 9.83
C PHE A 42 7.13 -17.14 10.07
N ILE A 43 6.45 -16.27 9.35
CA ILE A 43 6.49 -14.81 9.52
C ILE A 43 5.19 -14.35 10.20
N VAL A 44 5.31 -13.45 11.18
CA VAL A 44 4.16 -12.76 11.77
C VAL A 44 3.95 -11.46 10.98
N PRO A 45 2.84 -11.32 10.23
CA PRO A 45 2.59 -10.14 9.43
C PRO A 45 2.48 -8.86 10.26
N GLN A 46 2.90 -7.73 9.70
CA GLN A 46 2.74 -6.41 10.35
C GLN A 46 1.26 -5.99 10.52
N THR A 47 0.36 -6.65 9.80
CA THR A 47 -1.09 -6.49 9.91
C THR A 47 -1.66 -7.10 11.19
N ASN A 48 -0.94 -7.96 11.90
CA ASN A 48 -1.38 -8.54 13.18
C ASN A 48 -1.38 -7.48 14.29
N ILE A 49 -2.35 -7.58 15.20
CA ILE A 49 -2.38 -6.80 16.45
C ILE A 49 -1.29 -7.32 17.40
N ASN A 50 -1.17 -8.64 17.52
CA ASN A 50 -0.16 -9.27 18.35
C ASN A 50 1.06 -9.69 17.53
N THR A 51 2.21 -9.13 17.85
CA THR A 51 3.49 -9.39 17.16
C THR A 51 4.02 -10.83 17.31
N LYS A 52 3.38 -11.68 18.08
CA LYS A 52 3.73 -13.09 18.29
C LYS A 52 2.57 -14.05 18.01
N GLY A 53 1.46 -13.52 17.53
CA GLY A 53 0.22 -14.28 17.35
C GLY A 53 -0.10 -14.55 15.89
N TYR A 54 -1.11 -15.39 15.72
CA TYR A 54 -1.72 -15.66 14.41
C TYR A 54 -2.40 -14.41 13.82
N PRO A 55 -2.64 -14.39 12.49
CA PRO A 55 -2.25 -15.41 11.52
C PRO A 55 -0.72 -15.47 11.29
N HIS A 56 -0.21 -16.61 10.85
CA HIS A 56 1.18 -16.81 10.46
C HIS A 56 1.28 -16.94 8.94
N VAL A 57 2.29 -16.34 8.32
CA VAL A 57 2.66 -16.61 6.93
C VAL A 57 3.74 -17.66 6.91
N LEU A 58 3.48 -18.79 6.25
CA LEU A 58 4.40 -19.91 6.14
C LEU A 58 5.40 -19.69 4.99
N PRO A 59 6.51 -20.47 4.93
CA PRO A 59 7.57 -20.27 3.92
C PRO A 59 7.11 -20.37 2.46
N ASP A 60 6.00 -21.06 2.20
CA ASP A 60 5.38 -21.19 0.88
C ASP A 60 4.34 -20.09 0.57
N ASN A 61 4.24 -19.06 1.44
CA ASN A 61 3.22 -18.00 1.40
C ASN A 61 1.80 -18.47 1.71
N SER A 62 1.57 -19.69 2.16
CA SER A 62 0.28 -20.06 2.73
C SER A 62 0.09 -19.38 4.10
N VAL A 63 -1.16 -19.26 4.52
CA VAL A 63 -1.53 -18.59 5.77
C VAL A 63 -2.16 -19.57 6.73
N GLU A 64 -1.63 -19.62 7.94
CA GLU A 64 -2.17 -20.39 9.03
C GLU A 64 -2.94 -19.47 9.99
N PHE A 65 -4.21 -19.77 10.20
CA PHE A 65 -5.09 -19.11 11.17
C PHE A 65 -5.30 -20.02 12.38
N SER A 66 -5.38 -19.41 13.57
CA SER A 66 -5.71 -20.13 14.82
C SER A 66 -6.73 -19.35 15.62
N ILE A 67 -7.86 -20.00 15.94
CA ILE A 67 -8.96 -19.40 16.71
C ILE A 67 -9.31 -20.33 17.87
N ARG A 68 -9.41 -19.79 19.08
CA ARG A 68 -9.95 -20.52 20.20
C ARG A 68 -11.44 -20.24 20.33
N SER A 69 -12.27 -21.29 20.22
CA SER A 69 -13.73 -21.17 20.33
C SER A 69 -14.36 -22.45 20.89
N ASN A 70 -15.41 -22.27 21.67
CA ASN A 70 -16.27 -23.36 22.09
C ASN A 70 -17.32 -23.71 21.01
N GLU A 71 -17.56 -22.79 20.09
CA GLU A 71 -18.47 -22.97 18.96
C GLU A 71 -17.86 -23.85 17.87
N ASP A 72 -18.73 -24.50 17.10
CA ASP A 72 -18.29 -25.27 15.92
C ASP A 72 -17.93 -24.33 14.75
N LEU A 73 -16.64 -24.27 14.44
CA LEU A 73 -16.11 -23.47 13.33
C LEU A 73 -15.86 -24.29 12.05
N SER A 74 -16.29 -25.57 11.99
CA SER A 74 -16.05 -26.44 10.83
C SER A 74 -16.62 -25.89 9.51
N GLN A 75 -17.68 -25.07 9.58
CA GLN A 75 -18.31 -24.42 8.42
C GLN A 75 -17.81 -23.01 8.17
N MET A 76 -16.88 -22.50 8.97
CA MET A 76 -16.30 -21.17 8.77
C MET A 76 -15.39 -21.19 7.57
N LYS A 77 -15.56 -20.18 6.70
CA LYS A 77 -14.76 -19.99 5.45
C LYS A 77 -13.82 -18.81 5.62
N VAL A 78 -12.70 -18.88 4.95
CA VAL A 78 -11.74 -17.77 4.80
C VAL A 78 -11.90 -17.19 3.39
N SER A 79 -12.12 -15.88 3.27
CA SER A 79 -12.33 -15.25 1.95
C SER A 79 -11.13 -15.35 1.01
N LEU A 80 -9.90 -15.45 1.55
CA LEU A 80 -8.65 -15.65 0.77
C LEU A 80 -8.61 -17.00 0.04
N ASP A 81 -9.20 -18.02 0.64
CA ASP A 81 -9.28 -19.35 0.07
C ASP A 81 -10.63 -20.00 0.45
N PRO A 82 -11.62 -19.96 -0.45
CA PRO A 82 -12.93 -20.54 -0.19
C PRO A 82 -12.93 -22.06 0.09
N ALA A 83 -11.84 -22.76 -0.25
CA ALA A 83 -11.68 -24.19 0.06
C ALA A 83 -11.11 -24.46 1.44
N CYS A 84 -10.47 -23.46 2.07
CA CYS A 84 -9.89 -23.55 3.39
C CYS A 84 -10.98 -23.82 4.45
N ARG A 85 -10.70 -24.72 5.40
CA ARG A 85 -11.61 -25.10 6.49
C ARG A 85 -10.87 -25.09 7.82
N PHE A 86 -11.63 -24.80 8.86
CA PHE A 86 -11.13 -24.88 10.22
C PHE A 86 -11.29 -26.30 10.78
N GLU A 87 -10.22 -26.82 11.35
CA GLU A 87 -10.15 -28.14 11.98
C GLU A 87 -9.86 -28.01 13.47
N LYS A 88 -10.69 -28.68 14.30
CA LYS A 88 -10.55 -28.64 15.75
C LYS A 88 -9.35 -29.45 16.22
N GLN A 89 -8.51 -28.82 17.01
CA GLN A 89 -7.34 -29.45 17.63
C GLN A 89 -7.66 -30.02 19.00
N ALA A 90 -6.78 -30.90 19.51
CA ALA A 90 -6.96 -31.56 20.80
C ALA A 90 -6.99 -30.59 21.99
N ASP A 91 -6.35 -29.43 21.89
CA ASP A 91 -6.33 -28.39 22.93
C ASP A 91 -7.52 -27.41 22.85
N GLY A 92 -8.48 -27.66 21.95
CA GLY A 92 -9.69 -26.85 21.76
C GLY A 92 -9.47 -25.63 20.83
N THR A 93 -8.32 -25.46 20.22
CA THR A 93 -8.11 -24.48 19.14
C THR A 93 -8.66 -25.00 17.82
N TRP A 94 -8.94 -24.07 16.89
CA TRP A 94 -9.33 -24.35 15.53
C TRP A 94 -8.23 -23.79 14.61
N LEU A 95 -7.65 -24.64 13.78
CA LEU A 95 -6.63 -24.26 12.80
C LEU A 95 -7.17 -24.32 11.38
N ALA A 96 -6.74 -23.39 10.54
CA ALA A 96 -7.04 -23.40 9.12
C ALA A 96 -5.80 -22.97 8.32
N HIS A 97 -5.56 -23.65 7.19
CA HIS A 97 -4.45 -23.36 6.28
C HIS A 97 -4.99 -23.02 4.90
N THR A 98 -4.57 -21.90 4.33
CA THR A 98 -4.86 -21.56 2.95
C THR A 98 -3.91 -22.28 1.99
N LYS A 99 -4.22 -22.31 0.71
CA LYS A 99 -3.22 -22.49 -0.33
C LYS A 99 -2.23 -21.32 -0.33
N PRO A 100 -1.04 -21.42 -0.96
CA PRO A 100 -0.13 -20.31 -1.15
C PRO A 100 -0.82 -19.11 -1.80
N LEU A 101 -0.57 -17.91 -1.23
CA LEU A 101 -1.09 -16.64 -1.74
C LEU A 101 -0.01 -15.92 -2.54
N VAL A 102 -0.41 -15.03 -3.44
CA VAL A 102 0.53 -14.12 -4.09
C VAL A 102 1.10 -13.12 -3.08
N PRO A 103 2.37 -12.71 -3.19
CA PRO A 103 2.93 -11.67 -2.33
C PRO A 103 2.15 -10.36 -2.43
N GLY A 104 2.05 -9.65 -1.29
CA GLY A 104 1.41 -8.34 -1.21
C GLY A 104 0.31 -8.27 -0.16
N PHE A 105 -0.43 -7.15 -0.17
CA PHE A 105 -1.47 -6.86 0.80
C PHE A 105 -2.83 -7.38 0.33
N HIS A 106 -3.46 -8.23 1.14
CA HIS A 106 -4.76 -8.81 0.86
C HIS A 106 -5.76 -8.50 1.95
N TYR A 107 -6.95 -8.03 1.59
CA TYR A 107 -8.09 -7.98 2.51
C TYR A 107 -8.64 -9.39 2.73
N TYR A 108 -9.09 -9.67 3.95
CA TYR A 108 -9.78 -10.92 4.25
C TYR A 108 -10.81 -10.77 5.36
N TRP A 109 -11.70 -11.74 5.41
CA TRP A 109 -12.69 -11.93 6.45
C TRP A 109 -13.06 -13.40 6.58
N PHE A 110 -13.68 -13.74 7.69
CA PHE A 110 -14.27 -15.05 7.90
C PHE A 110 -15.76 -14.97 7.60
N THR A 111 -16.35 -16.04 7.03
CA THR A 111 -17.80 -16.15 6.83
C THR A 111 -18.32 -17.35 7.58
N LEU A 112 -19.25 -17.15 8.53
CA LEU A 112 -19.91 -18.19 9.32
C LEU A 112 -21.42 -17.91 9.38
N GLY A 113 -22.24 -18.89 9.03
CA GLY A 113 -23.70 -18.74 9.06
C GLY A 113 -24.24 -17.60 8.18
N GLY A 114 -23.52 -17.24 7.12
CA GLY A 114 -23.88 -16.13 6.23
C GLY A 114 -23.46 -14.75 6.73
N MET A 115 -22.81 -14.66 7.87
CA MET A 115 -22.25 -13.42 8.42
C MET A 115 -20.76 -13.31 8.09
N ASP A 116 -20.34 -12.13 7.66
CA ASP A 116 -18.92 -11.82 7.49
C ASP A 116 -18.35 -11.20 8.77
N LEU A 117 -17.24 -11.76 9.23
CA LEU A 117 -16.60 -11.44 10.50
C LEU A 117 -15.16 -11.00 10.25
N SER A 118 -14.74 -9.91 10.86
CA SER A 118 -13.31 -9.54 10.89
C SER A 118 -12.55 -10.44 11.87
N ASP A 119 -11.29 -10.74 11.54
CA ASP A 119 -10.40 -11.45 12.44
C ASP A 119 -9.99 -10.52 13.60
N PRO A 120 -10.30 -10.90 14.87
CA PRO A 120 -9.91 -10.08 16.02
C PRO A 120 -8.38 -9.99 16.23
N ALA A 121 -7.60 -10.86 15.59
CA ALA A 121 -6.15 -10.83 15.66
C ALA A 121 -5.51 -9.87 14.64
N SER A 122 -6.24 -9.43 13.63
CA SER A 122 -5.79 -8.47 12.62
C SER A 122 -6.12 -7.03 12.99
N LYS A 123 -5.25 -6.08 12.61
CA LYS A 123 -5.63 -4.67 12.53
C LYS A 123 -6.79 -4.51 11.56
N SER A 124 -7.61 -3.48 11.79
CA SER A 124 -8.76 -3.19 10.93
C SER A 124 -8.41 -2.15 9.88
N TYR A 125 -8.91 -2.38 8.66
CA TYR A 125 -8.72 -1.52 7.50
C TYR A 125 -10.07 -1.24 6.85
N PHE A 126 -10.31 -0.02 6.39
CA PHE A 126 -11.48 0.25 5.56
C PHE A 126 -11.15 -0.15 4.12
N GLY A 127 -11.85 -1.15 3.63
CA GLY A 127 -11.69 -1.68 2.28
C GLY A 127 -12.87 -2.55 1.89
N CYS A 128 -13.11 -2.73 0.60
CA CYS A 128 -14.28 -3.47 0.10
C CYS A 128 -15.63 -2.90 0.64
N GLY A 129 -15.69 -1.59 0.93
CA GLY A 129 -16.88 -0.90 1.45
C GLY A 129 -17.19 -1.16 2.93
N ARG A 130 -16.26 -1.70 3.71
CA ARG A 130 -16.45 -2.04 5.13
C ARG A 130 -15.13 -2.06 5.91
N MET A 131 -15.22 -2.09 7.22
CA MET A 131 -14.07 -2.46 8.04
C MET A 131 -13.80 -3.95 7.89
N THR A 132 -12.57 -4.31 7.61
CA THR A 132 -12.15 -5.69 7.36
C THR A 132 -10.74 -5.95 7.86
N SER A 133 -10.34 -7.21 7.92
CA SER A 133 -8.99 -7.65 8.24
C SER A 133 -8.09 -7.61 7.01
N ALA A 134 -6.79 -7.63 7.23
CA ALA A 134 -5.83 -7.76 6.14
C ALA A 134 -4.60 -8.57 6.55
N ILE A 135 -3.92 -9.11 5.54
CA ILE A 135 -2.65 -9.78 5.68
C ILE A 135 -1.69 -9.24 4.62
N ASP A 136 -0.46 -8.96 5.02
CA ASP A 136 0.61 -8.51 4.12
C ASP A 136 1.60 -9.67 3.95
N ILE A 137 1.57 -10.31 2.78
CA ILE A 137 2.47 -11.42 2.43
C ILE A 137 3.77 -10.81 1.93
N PRO A 138 4.93 -11.17 2.49
CA PRO A 138 6.22 -10.62 2.10
C PRO A 138 6.48 -10.79 0.60
N GLU A 139 6.99 -9.72 -0.03
CA GLU A 139 7.38 -9.72 -1.44
C GLU A 139 8.90 -9.56 -1.53
N GLU A 140 9.59 -10.54 -2.11
CA GLU A 140 11.04 -10.50 -2.27
C GLU A 140 11.46 -9.30 -3.15
N GLY A 141 12.49 -8.57 -2.72
CA GLY A 141 12.99 -7.38 -3.42
C GLY A 141 12.14 -6.12 -3.27
N CYS A 142 11.01 -6.16 -2.56
CA CYS A 142 10.08 -5.04 -2.39
C CYS A 142 10.18 -4.38 -0.99
N SER A 143 11.37 -3.99 -0.57
CA SER A 143 11.60 -3.30 0.71
C SER A 143 11.40 -1.78 0.67
N PHE A 144 10.94 -1.22 -0.44
CA PHE A 144 10.80 0.23 -0.61
C PHE A 144 9.67 0.84 0.24
N TYR A 145 8.73 0.04 0.73
CA TYR A 145 7.64 0.44 1.64
C TYR A 145 7.83 -0.04 3.08
N ASP A 146 8.96 -0.68 3.39
CA ASP A 146 9.27 -1.08 4.76
C ASP A 146 9.64 0.13 5.61
N VAL A 147 9.43 0.01 6.92
CA VAL A 147 9.93 0.99 7.88
C VAL A 147 11.44 0.83 7.97
N LYS A 148 12.18 1.86 7.54
CA LYS A 148 13.65 1.92 7.58
C LYS A 148 14.11 2.93 8.63
N ASP A 149 15.37 2.84 9.06
CA ASP A 149 15.99 3.82 9.95
C ASP A 149 16.39 5.08 9.16
N VAL A 150 15.40 5.90 8.83
CA VAL A 150 15.53 7.16 8.10
C VAL A 150 14.68 8.26 8.78
N PRO A 151 14.89 9.54 8.49
CA PRO A 151 14.02 10.58 9.00
C PRO A 151 12.57 10.38 8.52
N HIS A 152 11.63 10.26 9.46
CA HIS A 152 10.22 10.02 9.16
C HIS A 152 9.41 11.31 9.14
N GLY A 153 8.56 11.44 8.13
CA GLY A 153 7.51 12.45 8.06
C GLY A 153 6.38 12.18 9.05
N ARG A 154 5.35 13.02 9.01
CA ARG A 154 4.16 12.90 9.87
C ARG A 154 2.91 12.79 9.04
N VAL A 155 1.99 11.95 9.47
CA VAL A 155 0.63 11.89 8.92
C VAL A 155 -0.32 12.51 9.95
N SER A 156 -1.05 13.53 9.54
CA SER A 156 -2.06 14.20 10.35
C SER A 156 -3.45 13.89 9.80
N ILE A 157 -4.39 13.60 10.69
CA ILE A 157 -5.82 13.52 10.35
C ILE A 157 -6.40 14.91 10.52
N VAL A 158 -6.87 15.49 9.43
CA VAL A 158 -7.37 16.88 9.38
C VAL A 158 -8.86 16.88 9.13
N THR A 159 -9.61 17.48 10.02
CA THR A 159 -11.06 17.71 9.87
C THR A 159 -11.30 19.08 9.26
N TYR A 160 -12.11 19.15 8.22
CA TYR A 160 -12.51 20.38 7.55
C TYR A 160 -14.01 20.39 7.26
N PHE A 161 -14.58 21.59 7.12
CA PHE A 161 -15.96 21.70 6.67
C PHE A 161 -16.02 21.81 5.15
N SER A 162 -16.74 20.91 4.52
CA SER A 162 -16.99 20.93 3.08
C SER A 162 -18.32 21.62 2.78
N LYS A 163 -18.25 22.73 2.04
CA LYS A 163 -19.45 23.41 1.52
C LYS A 163 -20.18 22.58 0.43
N VAL A 164 -19.45 21.71 -0.28
CA VAL A 164 -19.99 20.82 -1.31
C VAL A 164 -20.78 19.68 -0.65
N ARG A 165 -20.19 19.03 0.36
CA ARG A 165 -20.85 17.96 1.14
C ARG A 165 -21.89 18.51 2.13
N LYS A 166 -21.79 19.79 2.49
CA LYS A 166 -22.54 20.44 3.60
C LYS A 166 -22.32 19.72 4.94
N ALA A 167 -21.12 19.19 5.14
CA ALA A 167 -20.75 18.38 6.30
C ALA A 167 -19.26 18.52 6.61
N TYR A 168 -18.89 18.11 7.82
CA TYR A 168 -17.48 17.89 8.15
C TYR A 168 -16.97 16.63 7.46
N ALA A 169 -15.77 16.72 6.92
CA ALA A 169 -15.04 15.62 6.30
C ALA A 169 -13.62 15.53 6.85
N THR A 170 -12.95 14.43 6.60
CA THR A 170 -11.57 14.21 7.00
C THR A 170 -10.67 14.00 5.78
N MET A 171 -9.40 14.33 5.94
CA MET A 171 -8.33 13.96 5.03
C MET A 171 -7.08 13.60 5.83
N TYR A 172 -6.25 12.73 5.27
CA TYR A 172 -4.93 12.42 5.80
C TYR A 172 -3.89 13.29 5.08
N VAL A 173 -3.03 13.95 5.84
CA VAL A 173 -1.99 14.82 5.26
C VAL A 173 -0.63 14.37 5.75
N TYR A 174 0.19 13.86 4.83
CA TYR A 174 1.60 13.60 5.08
C TYR A 174 2.42 14.87 4.88
N THR A 175 3.33 15.13 5.80
CA THR A 175 4.34 16.18 5.70
C THR A 175 5.73 15.56 5.90
N PRO A 176 6.76 15.94 5.10
CA PRO A 176 8.10 15.34 5.22
C PRO A 176 8.77 15.72 6.55
N ALA A 177 9.80 14.96 6.94
CA ALA A 177 10.49 15.14 8.23
C ALA A 177 10.97 16.58 8.47
N SER A 178 11.48 17.26 7.44
CA SER A 178 11.95 18.64 7.49
C SER A 178 10.84 19.68 7.72
N TYR A 179 9.57 19.29 7.53
CA TYR A 179 8.45 20.22 7.68
C TYR A 179 8.35 20.79 9.11
N SER A 180 8.67 19.99 10.13
CA SER A 180 8.53 20.43 11.54
C SER A 180 9.62 21.40 12.00
N THR A 181 10.75 21.47 11.30
CA THR A 181 11.95 22.22 11.76
C THR A 181 12.28 23.46 10.94
N GLY A 182 11.55 23.71 9.84
CA GLY A 182 11.87 24.81 8.92
C GLY A 182 10.66 25.66 8.52
N SER A 183 10.93 26.67 7.68
CA SER A 183 9.93 27.56 7.07
C SER A 183 9.73 27.32 5.56
N LYS A 184 10.40 26.32 5.00
CA LYS A 184 10.31 25.94 3.57
C LYS A 184 8.87 25.66 3.16
N ARG A 185 8.52 26.01 1.92
CA ARG A 185 7.28 25.63 1.25
C ARG A 185 7.52 24.40 0.38
N TYR A 186 6.49 23.59 0.19
CA TYR A 186 6.59 22.28 -0.42
C TYR A 186 5.61 22.14 -1.57
N PRO A 187 5.95 21.40 -2.63
CA PRO A 187 4.99 20.96 -3.63
C PRO A 187 3.99 19.99 -3.00
N VAL A 188 2.84 19.82 -3.65
CA VAL A 188 1.72 19.02 -3.12
C VAL A 188 1.30 17.94 -4.12
N LEU A 189 1.22 16.71 -3.65
CA LEU A 189 0.56 15.58 -4.31
C LEU A 189 -0.81 15.35 -3.68
N TYR A 190 -1.89 15.49 -4.46
CA TYR A 190 -3.23 15.04 -4.10
C TYR A 190 -3.37 13.60 -4.58
N LEU A 191 -3.62 12.65 -3.65
CA LEU A 191 -3.54 11.22 -3.90
C LEU A 191 -4.86 10.54 -3.51
N GLN A 192 -5.60 10.03 -4.51
CA GLN A 192 -6.96 9.54 -4.34
C GLN A 192 -7.02 8.01 -4.25
N HIS A 193 -7.84 7.53 -3.32
CA HIS A 193 -8.13 6.10 -3.11
C HIS A 193 -9.09 5.53 -4.16
N GLY A 194 -9.29 4.22 -4.16
CA GLY A 194 -10.20 3.51 -5.04
C GLY A 194 -11.64 3.39 -4.52
N GLY A 195 -12.50 2.81 -5.34
CA GLY A 195 -13.87 2.48 -4.93
C GLY A 195 -13.87 1.48 -3.77
N GLY A 196 -14.73 1.72 -2.76
CA GLY A 196 -14.82 0.86 -1.58
C GLY A 196 -13.73 1.10 -0.53
N GLU A 197 -12.91 2.14 -0.69
CA GLU A 197 -11.90 2.59 0.26
C GLU A 197 -12.20 4.01 0.75
N ASP A 198 -11.35 4.57 1.61
CA ASP A 198 -11.47 5.91 2.14
C ASP A 198 -10.11 6.64 2.20
N GLU A 199 -10.09 7.82 2.79
CA GLU A 199 -8.91 8.67 2.94
C GLU A 199 -7.75 8.02 3.70
N SER A 200 -7.97 6.96 4.45
CA SER A 200 -6.93 6.24 5.20
C SER A 200 -6.13 5.26 4.35
N GLY A 201 -6.69 4.82 3.20
CA GLY A 201 -6.20 3.71 2.39
C GLY A 201 -4.75 3.87 1.95
N TRP A 202 -4.40 5.01 1.41
CA TRP A 202 -3.02 5.26 0.95
C TRP A 202 -1.99 5.27 2.09
N THR A 203 -2.38 5.67 3.31
CA THR A 203 -1.49 5.62 4.49
C THR A 203 -1.38 4.20 5.03
N LEU A 204 -2.52 3.54 5.28
CA LEU A 204 -2.54 2.27 6.01
C LEU A 204 -2.19 1.09 5.11
N GLN A 205 -2.87 0.93 4.00
CA GLN A 205 -2.66 -0.14 3.02
C GLN A 205 -1.51 0.23 2.05
N GLY A 206 -1.54 1.47 1.54
CA GLY A 206 -0.60 1.97 0.53
C GLY A 206 0.79 2.28 1.04
N LYS A 207 0.99 2.46 2.37
CA LYS A 207 2.28 2.77 2.98
C LYS A 207 2.96 4.03 2.43
N THR A 208 2.17 5.01 1.96
CA THR A 208 2.65 6.23 1.30
C THR A 208 3.72 6.96 2.09
N ASN A 209 3.54 7.09 3.41
CA ASN A 209 4.51 7.75 4.29
C ASN A 209 5.87 7.04 4.27
N HIS A 210 5.91 5.71 4.37
CA HIS A 210 7.16 4.94 4.35
C HIS A 210 7.83 4.96 2.98
N ILE A 211 7.03 4.85 1.89
CA ILE A 211 7.54 4.97 0.51
C ILE A 211 8.23 6.32 0.33
N LEU A 212 7.60 7.41 0.76
CA LEU A 212 8.17 8.76 0.61
C LEU A 212 9.36 9.00 1.52
N ASP A 213 9.28 8.58 2.79
CA ASP A 213 10.41 8.71 3.72
C ASP A 213 11.67 8.03 3.15
N ASN A 214 11.52 6.81 2.64
CA ASN A 214 12.61 6.06 2.03
C ASN A 214 13.14 6.74 0.76
N LEU A 215 12.26 7.13 -0.17
CA LEU A 215 12.65 7.80 -1.41
C LEU A 215 13.32 9.15 -1.18
N ILE A 216 12.84 9.94 -0.21
CA ILE A 216 13.43 11.22 0.16
C ILE A 216 14.83 11.01 0.76
N ALA A 217 14.97 10.05 1.68
CA ALA A 217 16.25 9.71 2.27
C ALA A 217 17.27 9.18 1.25
N GLU A 218 16.81 8.45 0.22
CA GLU A 218 17.62 7.98 -0.90
C GLU A 218 17.91 9.08 -1.95
N GLY A 219 17.36 10.29 -1.79
CA GLY A 219 17.50 11.40 -2.75
C GLY A 219 16.80 11.16 -4.09
N LYS A 220 15.87 10.20 -4.14
CA LYS A 220 15.12 9.80 -5.34
C LYS A 220 13.80 10.54 -5.53
N ALA A 221 13.25 11.11 -4.46
CA ALA A 221 12.06 11.95 -4.53
C ALA A 221 12.30 13.30 -3.85
N LYS A 222 11.58 14.32 -4.32
CA LYS A 222 11.55 15.64 -3.66
C LYS A 222 10.71 15.55 -2.39
N GLU A 223 11.07 16.35 -1.39
CA GLU A 223 10.22 16.56 -0.24
C GLU A 223 8.90 17.21 -0.68
N MET A 224 7.79 16.58 -0.35
CA MET A 224 6.45 17.03 -0.74
C MET A 224 5.43 16.81 0.38
N ILE A 225 4.34 17.55 0.35
CA ILE A 225 3.13 17.29 1.12
C ILE A 225 2.28 16.31 0.30
N VAL A 226 1.65 15.31 0.95
CA VAL A 226 0.65 14.47 0.28
C VAL A 226 -0.68 14.63 0.98
N VAL A 227 -1.71 14.93 0.21
CA VAL A 227 -3.09 15.10 0.67
C VAL A 227 -3.91 13.91 0.16
N MET A 228 -4.41 13.11 1.07
CA MET A 228 -5.24 11.94 0.80
C MET A 228 -6.64 12.25 1.33
N SER A 229 -7.54 12.65 0.45
CA SER A 229 -8.91 12.99 0.79
C SER A 229 -9.88 11.88 0.44
N ASN A 230 -11.08 11.91 1.02
CA ASN A 230 -12.12 10.97 0.65
C ASN A 230 -12.75 11.37 -0.69
N GLY A 231 -12.49 10.57 -1.72
CA GLY A 231 -13.00 10.76 -3.08
C GLY A 231 -14.46 10.30 -3.28
N ASN A 232 -15.07 9.67 -2.27
CA ASN A 232 -16.48 9.25 -2.32
C ASN A 232 -17.38 10.45 -2.00
N ILE A 233 -17.72 11.23 -3.04
CA ILE A 233 -18.63 12.35 -2.88
C ILE A 233 -20.06 11.87 -3.12
N THR A 234 -20.83 11.77 -2.03
CA THR A 234 -22.26 11.48 -2.12
C THR A 234 -23.01 12.79 -2.35
N VAL A 235 -23.46 13.01 -3.59
CA VAL A 235 -24.39 14.10 -3.92
C VAL A 235 -25.80 13.50 -3.97
N PRO A 236 -26.81 14.09 -3.34
CA PRO A 236 -28.17 13.58 -3.41
C PRO A 236 -28.61 13.36 -4.86
N GLY A 237 -29.04 12.13 -5.20
CA GLY A 237 -29.46 11.74 -6.55
C GLY A 237 -28.35 11.33 -7.50
N ALA A 238 -27.08 11.37 -7.09
CA ALA A 238 -25.94 10.88 -7.85
C ALA A 238 -25.58 9.44 -7.45
N GLY A 239 -25.23 8.62 -8.44
CA GLY A 239 -24.68 7.29 -8.18
C GLY A 239 -23.29 7.37 -7.52
N PHE A 240 -22.83 6.26 -6.99
CA PHE A 240 -21.55 6.13 -6.32
C PHE A 240 -20.37 6.29 -7.31
N GLY A 241 -19.36 7.08 -6.91
CA GLY A 241 -17.99 7.12 -7.42
C GLY A 241 -17.76 7.45 -8.91
N TYR A 242 -18.18 6.57 -9.81
CA TYR A 242 -17.95 6.71 -11.27
C TYR A 242 -19.07 7.42 -12.02
N SER A 243 -20.10 7.91 -11.35
CA SER A 243 -21.14 8.70 -12.02
C SER A 243 -20.60 10.08 -12.44
N ILE A 244 -21.15 10.65 -13.51
CA ILE A 244 -20.81 12.02 -13.95
C ILE A 244 -21.00 13.02 -12.81
N GLN A 245 -22.06 12.87 -12.02
CA GLN A 245 -22.35 13.72 -10.88
C GLN A 245 -21.33 13.52 -9.74
N GLY A 246 -20.89 12.27 -9.48
CA GLY A 246 -19.84 11.97 -8.51
C GLY A 246 -18.50 12.57 -8.90
N MET A 247 -18.16 12.52 -10.19
CA MET A 247 -16.92 13.15 -10.70
C MET A 247 -16.99 14.68 -10.59
N LYS A 248 -18.11 15.32 -10.93
CA LYS A 248 -18.31 16.78 -10.73
C LYS A 248 -18.25 17.17 -9.26
N GLY A 249 -18.91 16.39 -8.39
CA GLY A 249 -18.83 16.64 -6.95
C GLY A 249 -17.41 16.55 -6.41
N PHE A 250 -16.61 15.59 -6.89
CA PHE A 250 -15.21 15.50 -6.54
C PHE A 250 -14.37 16.66 -7.10
N GLU A 251 -14.62 17.07 -8.34
CA GLU A 251 -14.01 18.24 -8.96
C GLU A 251 -14.24 19.50 -8.10
N GLU A 252 -15.49 19.81 -7.77
CA GLU A 252 -15.87 20.94 -6.93
C GLU A 252 -15.24 20.83 -5.52
N GLU A 253 -15.28 19.65 -4.91
CA GLU A 253 -14.66 19.40 -3.58
C GLU A 253 -13.16 19.68 -3.61
N LEU A 254 -12.46 19.15 -4.62
CA LEU A 254 -11.02 19.30 -4.73
C LEU A 254 -10.61 20.74 -5.01
N THR A 255 -11.24 21.37 -6.02
CA THR A 255 -10.81 22.68 -6.52
C THR A 255 -11.29 23.84 -5.66
N GLU A 256 -12.49 23.74 -5.09
CA GLU A 256 -13.10 24.85 -4.36
C GLU A 256 -12.99 24.73 -2.83
N VAL A 257 -12.69 23.54 -2.31
CA VAL A 257 -12.62 23.30 -0.86
C VAL A 257 -11.24 22.81 -0.44
N ILE A 258 -10.78 21.67 -0.95
CA ILE A 258 -9.57 21.02 -0.46
C ILE A 258 -8.32 21.84 -0.81
N ILE A 259 -8.11 22.20 -2.08
CA ILE A 259 -6.93 22.97 -2.51
C ILE A 259 -6.82 24.30 -1.74
N PRO A 260 -7.87 25.16 -1.68
CA PRO A 260 -7.80 26.38 -0.93
C PRO A 260 -7.53 26.19 0.56
N TYR A 261 -8.14 25.17 1.19
CA TYR A 261 -7.90 24.85 2.59
C TYR A 261 -6.45 24.43 2.82
N VAL A 262 -5.90 23.57 1.98
CA VAL A 262 -4.52 23.07 2.07
C VAL A 262 -3.51 24.21 1.89
N ASP A 263 -3.70 25.05 0.89
CA ASP A 263 -2.82 26.19 0.60
C ASP A 263 -2.85 27.25 1.74
N GLN A 264 -3.98 27.39 2.43
CA GLN A 264 -4.11 28.27 3.61
C GLN A 264 -3.49 27.64 4.86
N SER A 265 -3.63 26.33 5.06
CA SER A 265 -3.30 25.66 6.32
C SER A 265 -1.89 25.09 6.36
N PHE A 266 -1.28 24.84 5.20
CA PHE A 266 0.04 24.24 5.07
C PHE A 266 0.98 25.12 4.24
N ARG A 267 2.28 24.92 4.41
CA ARG A 267 3.30 25.65 3.66
C ARG A 267 3.47 25.03 2.26
N THR A 268 2.56 25.35 1.37
CA THR A 268 2.53 24.86 -0.02
C THR A 268 3.20 25.83 -1.00
N LEU A 269 3.60 25.33 -2.16
CA LEU A 269 3.90 26.11 -3.36
C LEU A 269 2.63 26.07 -4.23
N PRO A 270 1.83 27.18 -4.26
CA PRO A 270 0.46 27.13 -4.78
C PRO A 270 0.35 27.38 -6.29
N ASP A 271 1.26 26.84 -7.08
CA ASP A 271 1.25 26.95 -8.52
C ASP A 271 1.17 25.56 -9.20
N PRO A 272 0.76 25.48 -10.48
CA PRO A 272 0.57 24.21 -11.16
C PRO A 272 1.84 23.37 -11.29
N GLN A 273 3.01 24.01 -11.35
CA GLN A 273 4.30 23.31 -11.49
C GLN A 273 4.72 22.58 -10.22
N HIS A 274 4.07 22.90 -9.09
CA HIS A 274 4.29 22.29 -7.80
C HIS A 274 3.05 21.55 -7.27
N ARG A 275 2.10 21.21 -8.20
CA ARG A 275 0.90 20.48 -7.81
C ARG A 275 0.68 19.26 -8.72
N ALA A 276 0.51 18.10 -8.09
CA ALA A 276 0.23 16.83 -8.73
C ALA A 276 -1.12 16.27 -8.26
N LEU A 277 -1.82 15.58 -9.16
CA LEU A 277 -3.03 14.81 -8.86
C LEU A 277 -2.83 13.37 -9.33
N SER A 278 -3.06 12.41 -8.45
CA SER A 278 -2.94 10.99 -8.77
C SER A 278 -3.92 10.16 -7.97
N GLY A 279 -4.15 8.93 -8.41
CA GLY A 279 -4.97 7.98 -7.68
C GLY A 279 -5.07 6.62 -8.33
N LEU A 280 -5.63 5.67 -7.58
CA LEU A 280 -5.85 4.30 -8.01
C LEU A 280 -7.32 4.04 -8.38
N SER A 281 -7.56 3.19 -9.37
CA SER A 281 -8.90 2.72 -9.75
C SER A 281 -9.89 3.88 -9.96
N MET A 282 -10.88 4.07 -9.09
CA MET A 282 -11.78 5.22 -9.07
C MET A 282 -11.00 6.54 -8.99
N GLY A 283 -10.04 6.63 -8.06
CA GLY A 283 -9.17 7.80 -7.91
C GLY A 283 -8.29 8.05 -9.13
N GLY A 284 -7.92 7.00 -9.87
CA GLY A 284 -7.27 7.11 -11.18
C GLY A 284 -8.18 7.77 -12.21
N GLY A 285 -9.48 7.42 -12.24
CA GLY A 285 -10.47 8.07 -13.07
C GLY A 285 -10.69 9.54 -12.69
N GLN A 286 -10.79 9.82 -11.40
CA GLN A 286 -10.86 11.19 -10.87
C GLN A 286 -9.65 12.02 -11.30
N SER A 287 -8.46 11.44 -11.21
CA SER A 287 -7.21 12.11 -11.63
C SER A 287 -7.17 12.35 -13.14
N PHE A 288 -7.65 11.40 -13.94
CA PHE A 288 -7.76 11.55 -15.39
C PHE A 288 -8.69 12.72 -15.76
N PHE A 289 -9.92 12.72 -15.26
CA PHE A 289 -10.90 13.74 -15.64
C PHE A 289 -10.56 15.11 -15.05
N VAL A 290 -10.40 15.20 -13.72
CA VAL A 290 -10.18 16.49 -13.06
C VAL A 290 -8.82 17.07 -13.39
N GLY A 291 -7.78 16.24 -13.41
CA GLY A 291 -6.42 16.71 -13.71
C GLY A 291 -6.28 17.25 -15.14
N LEU A 292 -6.89 16.59 -16.13
CA LEU A 292 -6.84 17.04 -17.53
C LEU A 292 -7.77 18.25 -17.80
N GLN A 293 -8.86 18.41 -17.05
CA GLN A 293 -9.72 19.60 -17.15
C GLN A 293 -9.07 20.83 -16.52
N HIS A 294 -8.23 20.64 -15.50
CA HIS A 294 -7.62 21.71 -14.69
C HIS A 294 -6.09 21.74 -14.83
N THR A 295 -5.60 21.80 -16.06
CA THR A 295 -4.14 21.93 -16.31
C THR A 295 -3.56 23.25 -15.82
N GLU A 296 -4.40 24.25 -15.52
CA GLU A 296 -4.01 25.48 -14.80
C GLU A 296 -3.77 25.27 -13.32
N LEU A 297 -4.21 24.14 -12.74
CA LEU A 297 -3.98 23.75 -11.36
C LEU A 297 -2.91 22.67 -11.23
N PHE A 298 -2.76 21.78 -12.20
CA PHE A 298 -1.92 20.60 -12.12
C PHE A 298 -1.01 20.45 -13.33
N SER A 299 0.31 20.27 -13.11
CA SER A 299 1.26 19.91 -14.16
C SER A 299 1.68 18.45 -14.14
N TYR A 300 1.25 17.67 -13.15
CA TYR A 300 1.57 16.25 -13.02
C TYR A 300 0.29 15.47 -12.75
N ILE A 301 0.01 14.48 -13.60
CA ILE A 301 -1.19 13.62 -13.49
C ILE A 301 -0.73 12.17 -13.48
N GLY A 302 -1.21 11.41 -12.47
CA GLY A 302 -0.97 9.98 -12.33
C GLY A 302 -2.29 9.19 -12.31
N VAL A 303 -2.41 8.19 -13.18
CA VAL A 303 -3.61 7.35 -13.33
C VAL A 303 -3.21 5.90 -13.13
N PHE A 304 -3.58 5.30 -11.98
CA PHE A 304 -3.20 3.93 -11.66
C PHE A 304 -4.40 3.00 -11.78
N SER A 305 -4.29 1.95 -12.59
CA SER A 305 -5.28 0.85 -12.72
C SER A 305 -6.73 1.33 -12.84
N THR A 306 -6.99 2.37 -13.64
CA THR A 306 -8.35 2.92 -13.76
C THR A 306 -9.26 2.04 -14.58
N GLY A 307 -10.55 2.02 -14.22
CA GLY A 307 -11.60 1.42 -15.05
C GLY A 307 -12.14 2.34 -16.15
N VAL A 308 -11.67 3.59 -16.25
CA VAL A 308 -12.14 4.56 -17.26
C VAL A 308 -11.82 4.10 -18.67
N PHE A 309 -10.68 3.47 -18.89
CA PHE A 309 -10.25 3.01 -20.21
C PHE A 309 -10.95 1.71 -20.67
N GLY A 310 -11.70 1.08 -19.80
CA GLY A 310 -12.39 -0.17 -19.99
C GLY A 310 -12.17 -1.08 -18.78
N GLY A 311 -13.13 -1.92 -18.49
CA GLY A 311 -13.13 -2.85 -17.38
C GLY A 311 -13.28 -4.30 -17.87
N ILE A 312 -13.77 -5.16 -16.98
CA ILE A 312 -13.91 -6.61 -17.26
C ILE A 312 -15.03 -6.90 -18.28
N ARG A 313 -15.99 -5.99 -18.46
CA ARG A 313 -17.23 -6.22 -19.23
C ARG A 313 -17.36 -5.37 -20.48
N GLU A 314 -16.52 -4.35 -20.64
CA GLU A 314 -16.55 -3.47 -21.80
C GLU A 314 -15.92 -4.17 -23.01
N THR A 315 -16.66 -4.11 -24.14
CA THR A 315 -16.17 -4.67 -25.42
C THR A 315 -15.77 -3.58 -26.42
N LYS A 316 -16.02 -2.29 -26.08
CA LYS A 316 -15.66 -1.17 -26.94
C LYS A 316 -14.35 -0.54 -26.49
N ALA A 317 -13.50 -0.20 -27.45
CA ALA A 317 -12.31 0.59 -27.20
C ALA A 317 -12.68 1.95 -26.59
N PHE A 318 -11.83 2.41 -25.66
CA PHE A 318 -12.00 3.72 -25.05
C PHE A 318 -11.78 4.84 -26.06
N ASP A 319 -12.76 5.73 -26.21
CA ASP A 319 -12.64 6.91 -27.02
C ASP A 319 -12.20 8.10 -26.15
N ALA A 320 -10.91 8.38 -26.19
CA ALA A 320 -10.32 9.44 -25.38
C ALA A 320 -10.80 10.85 -25.78
N GLU A 321 -11.09 11.08 -27.06
CA GLU A 321 -11.63 12.37 -27.55
C GLU A 321 -13.08 12.59 -27.14
N ALA A 322 -13.90 11.53 -27.16
CA ALA A 322 -15.27 11.61 -26.69
C ALA A 322 -15.35 11.78 -25.16
N ALA A 323 -14.46 11.12 -24.41
CA ALA A 323 -14.41 11.20 -22.95
C ALA A 323 -13.84 12.55 -22.45
N MET A 324 -12.89 13.11 -23.19
CA MET A 324 -12.23 14.38 -22.90
C MET A 324 -12.04 15.16 -24.21
N PRO A 325 -13.05 15.95 -24.62
CA PRO A 325 -12.98 16.67 -25.89
C PRO A 325 -11.76 17.59 -25.99
N GLY A 326 -11.01 17.45 -27.07
CA GLY A 326 -9.76 18.16 -27.31
C GLY A 326 -8.52 17.46 -26.81
N LEU A 327 -8.61 16.33 -26.10
CA LEU A 327 -7.44 15.62 -25.55
C LEU A 327 -6.50 15.14 -26.65
N LEU A 328 -7.03 14.55 -27.70
CA LEU A 328 -6.24 14.04 -28.82
C LEU A 328 -6.00 15.12 -29.89
N SER A 329 -7.06 15.86 -30.25
CA SER A 329 -7.02 16.90 -31.30
C SER A 329 -6.21 18.14 -30.89
N GLN A 330 -6.06 18.42 -29.59
CA GLN A 330 -5.28 19.54 -29.04
C GLN A 330 -4.11 19.04 -28.17
N HIS A 331 -3.51 17.90 -28.49
CA HIS A 331 -2.46 17.26 -27.71
C HIS A 331 -1.28 18.20 -27.38
N GLU A 332 -0.92 19.13 -28.27
CA GLU A 332 0.15 20.11 -28.04
C GLU A 332 -0.14 21.03 -26.83
N LYS A 333 -1.42 21.41 -26.61
CA LYS A 333 -1.84 22.17 -25.44
C LYS A 333 -1.55 21.42 -24.17
N TYR A 334 -1.91 20.12 -24.12
CA TYR A 334 -1.66 19.26 -22.96
C TYR A 334 -0.17 19.00 -22.76
N ASN A 335 0.58 18.70 -23.81
CA ASN A 335 2.03 18.49 -23.74
C ASN A 335 2.77 19.74 -23.24
N LYS A 336 2.27 20.94 -23.52
CA LYS A 336 2.84 22.20 -23.03
C LYS A 336 2.50 22.43 -21.54
N ALA A 337 1.30 22.07 -21.10
CA ALA A 337 0.80 22.31 -19.75
C ALA A 337 1.32 21.26 -18.75
N LEU A 338 1.41 20.00 -19.19
CA LEU A 338 1.78 18.88 -18.34
C LEU A 338 3.28 18.60 -18.41
N LYS A 339 3.93 18.53 -17.27
CA LYS A 339 5.30 18.00 -17.13
C LYS A 339 5.31 16.47 -17.11
N LEU A 340 4.23 15.87 -16.63
CA LEU A 340 4.10 14.41 -16.58
C LEU A 340 2.64 14.01 -16.69
N PHE A 341 2.31 13.21 -17.70
CA PHE A 341 1.09 12.42 -17.74
C PHE A 341 1.48 10.95 -17.66
N TYR A 342 1.20 10.34 -16.50
CA TYR A 342 1.63 9.00 -16.12
C TYR A 342 0.43 8.07 -15.99
N ILE A 343 0.53 6.89 -16.59
CA ILE A 343 -0.48 5.82 -16.50
C ILE A 343 0.24 4.53 -16.09
N SER A 344 -0.35 3.77 -15.18
CA SER A 344 0.14 2.44 -14.81
C SER A 344 -0.99 1.45 -14.55
N VAL A 345 -0.67 0.17 -14.67
CA VAL A 345 -1.61 -0.95 -14.45
C VAL A 345 -0.84 -2.22 -14.09
N GLY A 346 -1.48 -3.16 -13.39
CA GLY A 346 -0.93 -4.49 -13.12
C GLY A 346 -0.85 -5.36 -14.36
N THR A 347 0.13 -6.27 -14.43
CA THR A 347 0.28 -7.21 -15.56
C THR A 347 -0.84 -8.25 -15.61
N ASP A 348 -1.44 -8.52 -14.46
CA ASP A 348 -2.53 -9.50 -14.31
C ASP A 348 -3.90 -8.80 -14.13
N ASP A 349 -3.92 -7.44 -14.11
CA ASP A 349 -5.16 -6.67 -14.02
C ASP A 349 -5.98 -6.85 -15.33
N PRO A 350 -7.25 -7.27 -15.24
CA PRO A 350 -8.13 -7.41 -16.41
C PRO A 350 -8.29 -6.13 -17.24
N ARG A 351 -7.87 -4.97 -16.73
CA ARG A 351 -7.89 -3.67 -17.42
C ARG A 351 -6.67 -3.42 -18.29
N LEU A 352 -5.67 -4.32 -18.25
CA LEU A 352 -4.38 -4.13 -18.93
C LEU A 352 -4.55 -3.87 -20.44
N SER A 353 -5.29 -4.73 -21.14
CA SER A 353 -5.46 -4.61 -22.60
C SER A 353 -6.11 -3.28 -22.99
N HIS A 354 -7.21 -2.89 -22.32
CA HIS A 354 -7.89 -1.64 -22.57
C HIS A 354 -7.01 -0.41 -22.24
N THR A 355 -6.21 -0.51 -21.17
CA THR A 355 -5.26 0.55 -20.80
C THR A 355 -4.18 0.70 -21.86
N GLN A 356 -3.64 -0.42 -22.38
CA GLN A 356 -2.64 -0.41 -23.46
C GLN A 356 -3.19 0.20 -24.75
N GLU A 357 -4.41 -0.17 -25.14
CA GLU A 357 -5.10 0.38 -26.31
C GLU A 357 -5.33 1.88 -26.18
N ALA A 358 -5.81 2.34 -25.02
CA ALA A 358 -6.02 3.76 -24.73
C ALA A 358 -4.71 4.56 -24.80
N VAL A 359 -3.64 4.04 -24.19
CA VAL A 359 -2.30 4.66 -24.23
C VAL A 359 -1.74 4.69 -25.66
N ALA A 360 -1.93 3.62 -26.43
CA ALA A 360 -1.49 3.57 -27.82
C ALA A 360 -2.18 4.65 -28.67
N SER A 361 -3.51 4.78 -28.52
CA SER A 361 -4.32 5.84 -29.19
C SER A 361 -3.86 7.24 -28.81
N MET A 362 -3.62 7.51 -27.51
CA MET A 362 -3.12 8.80 -27.03
C MET A 362 -1.72 9.11 -27.62
N ARG A 363 -0.81 8.15 -27.60
CA ARG A 363 0.54 8.32 -28.17
C ARG A 363 0.52 8.51 -29.69
N GLN A 364 -0.38 7.81 -30.38
CA GLN A 364 -0.55 7.97 -31.84
C GLN A 364 -1.03 9.37 -32.22
N SER A 365 -1.83 10.03 -31.38
CA SER A 365 -2.23 11.42 -31.58
C SER A 365 -1.11 12.43 -31.31
N GLY A 366 0.02 12.02 -30.72
CA GLY A 366 1.12 12.90 -30.33
C GLY A 366 1.09 13.33 -28.85
N LEU A 367 0.14 12.82 -28.05
CA LEU A 367 0.10 13.11 -26.62
C LEU A 367 1.26 12.39 -25.88
N ALA A 368 2.01 13.14 -25.08
CA ALA A 368 3.12 12.61 -24.29
C ALA A 368 2.60 11.85 -23.07
N VAL A 369 2.64 10.53 -23.13
CA VAL A 369 2.19 9.64 -22.03
C VAL A 369 3.33 8.75 -21.59
N THR A 370 3.65 8.78 -20.29
CA THR A 370 4.50 7.78 -19.63
C THR A 370 3.62 6.62 -19.21
N PHE A 371 3.96 5.39 -19.62
CA PHE A 371 3.19 4.20 -19.30
C PHE A 371 4.08 3.10 -18.76
N ASN A 372 3.72 2.56 -17.59
CA ASN A 372 4.42 1.47 -16.94
C ASN A 372 3.44 0.38 -16.50
N THR A 373 3.94 -0.87 -16.42
CA THR A 373 3.23 -2.00 -15.86
C THR A 373 4.02 -2.60 -14.71
N PHE A 374 3.32 -3.17 -13.73
CA PHE A 374 3.92 -3.83 -12.58
C PHE A 374 3.33 -5.22 -12.39
N PRO A 375 4.12 -6.22 -11.96
CA PRO A 375 3.60 -7.56 -11.64
C PRO A 375 2.49 -7.49 -10.60
N GLY A 376 1.38 -8.18 -10.84
CA GLY A 376 0.20 -8.29 -9.98
C GLY A 376 -1.09 -7.84 -10.66
N ASP A 377 -2.20 -8.05 -9.95
CA ASP A 377 -3.56 -7.75 -10.38
C ASP A 377 -4.01 -6.35 -9.92
N HIS A 378 -5.30 -6.14 -9.72
CA HIS A 378 -5.93 -4.90 -9.23
C HIS A 378 -5.81 -4.80 -7.71
N GLU A 379 -4.60 -4.62 -7.19
CA GLU A 379 -4.25 -4.81 -5.79
C GLU A 379 -3.20 -3.80 -5.29
N TRP A 380 -3.08 -3.69 -3.96
CA TRP A 380 -2.22 -2.71 -3.29
C TRP A 380 -0.73 -2.86 -3.63
N GLN A 381 -0.21 -4.06 -3.86
CA GLN A 381 1.18 -4.28 -4.26
C GLN A 381 1.51 -3.61 -5.60
N VAL A 382 0.56 -3.58 -6.55
CA VAL A 382 0.69 -2.85 -7.81
C VAL A 382 0.66 -1.34 -7.58
N TRP A 383 -0.27 -0.86 -6.74
CA TRP A 383 -0.42 0.58 -6.49
C TRP A 383 0.72 1.16 -5.65
N ARG A 384 1.28 0.40 -4.70
CA ARG A 384 2.53 0.75 -3.99
C ARG A 384 3.68 0.96 -4.97
N LYS A 385 3.86 0.05 -5.94
CA LYS A 385 4.89 0.16 -7.00
C LYS A 385 4.61 1.35 -7.93
N SER A 386 3.34 1.57 -8.28
CA SER A 386 2.93 2.73 -9.09
C SER A 386 3.27 4.05 -8.40
N LEU A 387 2.95 4.18 -7.11
CA LEU A 387 3.30 5.36 -6.33
C LEU A 387 4.81 5.52 -6.19
N HIS A 388 5.53 4.45 -5.90
CA HIS A 388 6.99 4.47 -5.78
C HIS A 388 7.67 4.95 -7.07
N ASP A 389 7.23 4.48 -8.24
CA ASP A 389 7.77 4.91 -9.53
C ASP A 389 7.34 6.34 -9.90
N PHE A 390 6.07 6.69 -9.66
CA PHE A 390 5.52 8.02 -9.94
C PHE A 390 6.18 9.11 -9.10
N ALA A 391 6.34 8.90 -7.79
CA ALA A 391 6.89 9.87 -6.86
C ALA A 391 8.32 10.32 -7.23
N GLN A 392 9.12 9.43 -7.84
CA GLN A 392 10.47 9.74 -8.30
C GLN A 392 10.51 10.68 -9.53
N LYS A 393 9.37 10.88 -10.19
CA LYS A 393 9.24 11.70 -11.41
C LYS A 393 8.57 13.05 -11.13
N LEU A 394 8.20 13.32 -9.89
CA LEU A 394 7.51 14.54 -9.49
C LEU A 394 8.50 15.68 -9.17
N PHE A 395 8.15 16.90 -9.55
CA PHE A 395 8.79 18.17 -9.12
C PHE A 395 10.29 18.21 -9.46
#